data_24f500fe127e0b4762bbead03253fe71
#
_entry.id   24f500fe127e0b4762bbead03253fe71
#
_cell.length_a   1.000
_cell.length_b   1.000
_cell.length_c   1.000
_cell.angle_alpha   90.00
_cell.angle_beta   90.00
_cell.angle_gamma   90.00
#
_symmetry.space_group_name_H-M   'P 1'
#
loop_
_entity.id
_entity.type
_entity.pdbx_description
1 polymer ?
#
loop_
_entity_poly.entity_id
_entity_poly.type
_entity_poly.pdbx_seq_one_letter_code
_entity_poly.pdbx_strand_id
1 'polypeptide(L)'
;VFVGSLRGKVWALKSHDSGSSASEVSLVAEGLNTPTGVAYYDGDLYIGEINRISKISDIGAKPNVPQETETVSNSLPSRRHHGFKFLAIGPDEKIYFPVGAPCNVCEVEEYFGTLMKMNLDGEGMEIIAQGVRNTVGFDFHPISGELWFTDNGRDMLGDDIPACEINRLEFNGQHFGFPYIHQGDLPDPRFGSGHNPSNYTAPVLKLGAHVAPLGLTFSRGNRMPSRFGNTVFWAEHGSWNRSQKNGYR
;
A
#
# COMPACT_ATOMS: atom_id res chain seq x y z
N VAL A 1 16.87 -1.91 9.40
CA VAL A 1 15.70 -2.14 8.53
C VAL A 1 14.80 -3.17 9.17
N PHE A 2 13.49 -2.92 9.17
CA PHE A 2 12.50 -3.89 9.63
C PHE A 2 11.77 -4.50 8.45
N VAL A 3 11.45 -5.81 8.55
CA VAL A 3 10.78 -6.57 7.47
C VAL A 3 9.68 -7.44 8.06
N GLY A 4 8.45 -7.20 7.60
CA GLY A 4 7.32 -8.06 7.87
C GLY A 4 7.29 -9.27 6.92
N SER A 5 6.64 -10.36 7.33
CA SER A 5 6.57 -11.58 6.53
C SER A 5 5.17 -12.21 6.55
N LEU A 6 4.83 -12.91 5.46
CA LEU A 6 3.57 -13.67 5.35
C LEU A 6 3.40 -14.77 6.41
N ARG A 7 4.49 -15.13 7.11
CA ARG A 7 4.52 -16.22 8.10
C ARG A 7 4.36 -15.74 9.54
N GLY A 8 3.79 -14.56 9.74
CA GLY A 8 3.48 -14.02 11.07
C GLY A 8 4.68 -13.53 11.86
N LYS A 9 5.76 -13.15 11.19
CA LYS A 9 7.01 -12.72 11.83
C LYS A 9 7.46 -11.36 11.32
N VAL A 10 8.07 -10.58 12.19
CA VAL A 10 8.78 -9.35 11.86
C VAL A 10 10.25 -9.51 12.24
N TRP A 11 11.12 -9.09 11.34
CA TRP A 11 12.57 -9.20 11.46
C TRP A 11 13.23 -7.83 11.48
N ALA A 12 14.28 -7.70 12.27
CA ALA A 12 15.21 -6.57 12.19
C ALA A 12 16.48 -7.01 11.47
N LEU A 13 16.90 -6.23 10.50
CA LEU A 13 18.13 -6.43 9.75
C LEU A 13 19.08 -5.26 10.04
N LYS A 14 20.26 -5.58 10.57
CA LYS A 14 21.36 -4.64 10.70
C LYS A 14 22.18 -4.68 9.43
N SER A 15 22.32 -3.56 8.74
CA SER A 15 23.12 -3.50 7.51
C SER A 15 24.61 -3.37 7.82
N HIS A 16 25.44 -3.89 6.93
CA HIS A 16 26.86 -3.51 6.85
C HIS A 16 26.99 -2.05 6.36
N ASP A 17 28.15 -1.45 6.56
CA ASP A 17 28.44 -0.06 6.22
C ASP A 17 28.10 0.35 4.79
N SER A 18 28.13 -0.61 3.84
CA SER A 18 27.74 -0.39 2.44
C SER A 18 26.23 -0.50 2.18
N GLY A 19 25.43 -1.00 3.13
CA GLY A 19 24.01 -1.27 2.95
C GLY A 19 23.67 -2.41 1.96
N SER A 20 24.65 -3.12 1.42
CA SER A 20 24.47 -4.16 0.40
C SER A 20 24.16 -5.54 0.98
N SER A 21 24.42 -5.77 2.27
CA SER A 21 24.14 -7.03 2.96
C SER A 21 23.75 -6.79 4.41
N ALA A 22 22.98 -7.72 4.98
CA ALA A 22 22.71 -7.74 6.41
C ALA A 22 23.85 -8.41 7.16
N SER A 23 24.39 -7.77 8.20
CA SER A 23 25.38 -8.34 9.11
C SER A 23 24.74 -9.18 10.21
N GLU A 24 23.48 -8.86 10.54
CA GLU A 24 22.71 -9.54 11.57
C GLU A 24 21.24 -9.55 11.16
N VAL A 25 20.54 -10.67 11.42
CA VAL A 25 19.08 -10.81 11.20
C VAL A 25 18.48 -11.34 12.50
N SER A 26 17.62 -10.57 13.12
CA SER A 26 17.03 -10.88 14.42
C SER A 26 15.51 -10.90 14.34
N LEU A 27 14.88 -11.86 15.03
CA LEU A 27 13.44 -11.90 15.18
C LEU A 27 13.01 -10.83 16.19
N VAL A 28 12.04 -10.00 15.83
CA VAL A 28 11.50 -8.92 16.70
C VAL A 28 10.09 -9.20 17.20
N ALA A 29 9.26 -9.85 16.38
CA ALA A 29 7.92 -10.27 16.77
C ALA A 29 7.49 -11.51 16.00
N GLU A 30 6.61 -12.31 16.60
CA GLU A 30 6.01 -13.50 15.99
C GLU A 30 4.55 -13.70 16.46
N GLY A 31 3.86 -14.67 15.87
CA GLY A 31 2.46 -14.94 16.18
C GLY A 31 1.48 -13.92 15.59
N LEU A 32 1.91 -13.10 14.63
CA LEU A 32 1.12 -12.05 14.02
C LEU A 32 0.29 -12.56 12.83
N ASN A 33 -0.81 -11.87 12.52
CA ASN A 33 -1.67 -12.24 11.39
C ASN A 33 -1.17 -11.61 10.09
N THR A 34 -0.17 -12.22 9.45
CA THR A 34 0.36 -11.78 8.15
C THR A 34 0.83 -10.31 8.20
N PRO A 35 1.85 -9.98 9.01
CA PRO A 35 2.39 -8.62 9.13
C PRO A 35 3.16 -8.25 7.86
N THR A 36 2.50 -7.54 6.94
CA THR A 36 3.09 -7.16 5.63
C THR A 36 3.54 -5.72 5.55
N GLY A 37 3.05 -4.85 6.43
CA GLY A 37 3.48 -3.47 6.53
C GLY A 37 4.21 -3.21 7.84
N VAL A 38 5.28 -2.43 7.78
CA VAL A 38 6.01 -1.94 8.96
C VAL A 38 6.41 -0.49 8.74
N ALA A 39 6.23 0.34 9.76
CA ALA A 39 6.64 1.73 9.76
C ALA A 39 7.31 2.08 11.09
N TYR A 40 8.53 2.62 11.02
CA TYR A 40 9.24 3.10 12.20
C TYR A 40 9.04 4.61 12.33
N TYR A 41 8.64 5.05 13.51
CA TYR A 41 8.46 6.46 13.81
C TYR A 41 8.70 6.74 15.30
N ASP A 42 9.50 7.73 15.61
CA ASP A 42 9.79 8.26 16.95
C ASP A 42 10.07 7.18 18.02
N GLY A 43 10.88 6.18 17.68
CA GLY A 43 11.23 5.07 18.57
C GLY A 43 10.32 3.86 18.47
N ASP A 44 9.08 3.99 18.01
CA ASP A 44 8.09 2.93 17.91
C ASP A 44 8.10 2.25 16.53
N LEU A 45 7.83 0.95 16.49
CA LEU A 45 7.62 0.18 15.26
C LEU A 45 6.14 -0.18 15.12
N TYR A 46 5.45 0.43 14.17
CA TYR A 46 4.08 0.11 13.80
C TYR A 46 4.05 -1.06 12.83
N ILE A 47 3.11 -1.99 13.03
CA ILE A 47 3.00 -3.25 12.28
C ILE A 47 1.59 -3.39 11.75
N GLY A 48 1.43 -3.46 10.42
CA GLY A 48 0.16 -3.69 9.72
C GLY A 48 -0.08 -5.17 9.51
N GLU A 49 -1.08 -5.69 10.20
CA GLU A 49 -1.62 -7.03 10.03
C GLU A 49 -2.92 -6.98 9.21
N ILE A 50 -3.46 -8.10 8.78
CA ILE A 50 -4.68 -8.11 7.96
C ILE A 50 -5.83 -7.35 8.65
N ASN A 51 -6.04 -7.60 9.94
CA ASN A 51 -7.22 -7.13 10.66
C ASN A 51 -6.93 -6.18 11.82
N ARG A 52 -5.67 -5.80 12.01
CA ARG A 52 -5.28 -4.87 13.08
C ARG A 52 -4.00 -4.13 12.74
N ILE A 53 -3.76 -3.06 13.45
CA ILE A 53 -2.45 -2.39 13.53
C ILE A 53 -1.97 -2.53 14.96
N SER A 54 -0.74 -2.98 15.11
CA SER A 54 -0.05 -3.15 16.39
C SER A 54 1.21 -2.29 16.41
N LYS A 55 1.81 -2.10 17.59
CA LYS A 55 3.13 -1.46 17.72
C LYS A 55 4.02 -2.16 18.72
N ILE A 56 5.30 -1.95 18.59
CA ILE A 56 6.33 -2.23 19.58
C ILE A 56 6.91 -0.88 19.98
N SER A 57 6.72 -0.50 21.24
CA SER A 57 7.24 0.76 21.76
C SER A 57 8.74 0.66 22.03
N ASP A 58 9.48 1.76 21.77
CA ASP A 58 10.93 1.89 21.97
C ASP A 58 11.74 0.71 21.40
N ILE A 59 11.43 0.32 20.15
CA ILE A 59 12.09 -0.81 19.47
C ILE A 59 13.61 -0.62 19.38
N GLY A 60 14.08 0.62 19.39
CA GLY A 60 15.51 0.94 19.35
C GLY A 60 16.30 0.45 20.54
N ALA A 61 15.67 0.29 21.70
CA ALA A 61 16.33 -0.19 22.93
C ALA A 61 16.71 -1.68 22.85
N LYS A 62 15.87 -2.50 22.17
CA LYS A 62 16.08 -3.94 22.04
C LYS A 62 15.70 -4.45 20.64
N PRO A 63 16.37 -4.00 19.57
CA PRO A 63 15.97 -4.34 18.20
C PRO A 63 16.29 -5.78 17.80
N ASN A 64 16.97 -6.55 18.63
CA ASN A 64 17.52 -7.87 18.32
C ASN A 64 16.90 -9.02 19.13
N VAL A 65 15.82 -8.78 19.85
CA VAL A 65 15.09 -9.81 20.61
C VAL A 65 13.59 -9.69 20.37
N PRO A 66 12.83 -10.81 20.40
CA PRO A 66 11.38 -10.77 20.30
C PRO A 66 10.75 -9.94 21.42
N GLN A 67 9.78 -9.12 21.06
CA GLN A 67 9.05 -8.26 21.97
C GLN A 67 7.54 -8.47 21.79
N GLU A 68 6.78 -8.22 22.83
CA GLU A 68 5.32 -8.21 22.77
C GLU A 68 4.84 -6.98 21.98
N THR A 69 3.74 -7.17 21.27
CA THR A 69 3.10 -6.08 20.53
C THR A 69 1.88 -5.56 21.28
N GLU A 70 1.73 -4.24 21.30
CA GLU A 70 0.54 -3.56 21.77
C GLU A 70 -0.43 -3.35 20.59
N THR A 71 -1.74 -3.52 20.84
CA THR A 71 -2.75 -3.24 19.82
C THR A 71 -2.99 -1.73 19.74
N VAL A 72 -2.78 -1.16 18.55
CA VAL A 72 -3.13 0.24 18.23
C VAL A 72 -4.59 0.30 17.76
N SER A 73 -5.00 -0.58 16.83
CA SER A 73 -6.38 -0.70 16.36
C SER A 73 -6.68 -2.13 15.94
N ASN A 74 -7.86 -2.66 16.29
CA ASN A 74 -8.35 -3.99 15.91
C ASN A 74 -9.68 -3.93 15.14
N SER A 75 -10.07 -2.75 14.64
CA SER A 75 -11.34 -2.49 13.95
C SER A 75 -11.29 -2.71 12.43
N LEU A 76 -10.16 -3.25 11.90
CA LEU A 76 -10.00 -3.46 10.47
C LEU A 76 -10.67 -4.77 9.99
N PRO A 77 -11.16 -4.83 8.74
CA PRO A 77 -11.74 -6.04 8.19
C PRO A 77 -10.76 -7.21 8.16
N SER A 78 -11.28 -8.43 8.40
CA SER A 78 -10.47 -9.67 8.49
C SER A 78 -10.34 -10.45 7.16
N ARG A 79 -10.89 -9.93 6.05
CA ARG A 79 -10.80 -10.58 4.75
C ARG A 79 -9.35 -10.63 4.26
N ARG A 80 -8.90 -11.82 3.84
CA ARG A 80 -7.52 -12.04 3.39
C ARG A 80 -7.25 -11.58 1.95
N HIS A 81 -8.28 -11.63 1.09
CA HIS A 81 -8.16 -11.17 -0.30
C HIS A 81 -7.88 -9.67 -0.31
N HIS A 82 -6.80 -9.25 -0.95
CA HIS A 82 -6.24 -7.89 -0.91
C HIS A 82 -6.08 -7.33 0.53
N GLY A 83 -5.86 -8.23 1.50
CA GLY A 83 -5.80 -7.86 2.92
C GLY A 83 -4.45 -7.32 3.40
N PHE A 84 -3.41 -7.37 2.56
CA PHE A 84 -2.08 -6.89 2.93
C PHE A 84 -2.12 -5.39 3.25
N LYS A 85 -1.39 -5.02 4.31
CA LYS A 85 -1.33 -3.64 4.81
C LYS A 85 0.08 -3.09 4.62
N PHE A 86 0.30 -2.31 3.59
CA PHE A 86 1.45 -1.41 3.59
C PHE A 86 1.19 -0.28 4.60
N LEU A 87 2.19 0.12 5.37
CA LEU A 87 2.10 1.22 6.33
C LEU A 87 3.13 2.29 6.02
N ALA A 88 2.74 3.54 6.16
CA ALA A 88 3.67 4.66 6.29
C ALA A 88 3.12 5.69 7.27
N ILE A 89 4.02 6.44 7.91
CA ILE A 89 3.65 7.62 8.67
C ILE A 89 3.72 8.82 7.74
N GLY A 90 2.61 9.54 7.64
CA GLY A 90 2.50 10.71 6.79
C GLY A 90 3.19 11.96 7.36
N PRO A 91 3.31 13.03 6.57
CA PRO A 91 3.87 14.30 7.03
C PRO A 91 3.02 14.99 8.11
N ASP A 92 1.79 14.53 8.31
CA ASP A 92 0.87 14.94 9.37
C ASP A 92 0.94 14.04 10.63
N GLU A 93 1.99 13.19 10.72
CA GLU A 93 2.25 12.27 11.84
C GLU A 93 1.11 11.25 12.07
N LYS A 94 0.39 10.89 11.01
CA LYS A 94 -0.66 9.87 11.05
C LYS A 94 -0.23 8.58 10.36
N ILE A 95 -0.81 7.46 10.76
CA ILE A 95 -0.64 6.15 10.14
C ILE A 95 -1.52 6.09 8.88
N TYR A 96 -0.93 5.83 7.72
CA TYR A 96 -1.63 5.61 6.45
C TYR A 96 -1.58 4.13 6.06
N PHE A 97 -2.68 3.60 5.53
CA PHE A 97 -2.77 2.19 5.13
C PHE A 97 -3.91 1.94 4.12
N PRO A 98 -3.77 0.93 3.23
CA PRO A 98 -4.83 0.50 2.33
C PRO A 98 -5.75 -0.54 3.00
N VAL A 99 -7.01 -0.57 2.56
CA VAL A 99 -7.94 -1.67 2.78
C VAL A 99 -8.50 -2.10 1.43
N GLY A 100 -7.86 -3.07 0.80
CA GLY A 100 -8.21 -3.52 -0.56
C GLY A 100 -9.59 -4.19 -0.64
N ALA A 101 -10.18 -4.21 -1.83
CA ALA A 101 -11.47 -4.84 -2.08
C ALA A 101 -11.44 -6.36 -1.77
N PRO A 102 -12.49 -6.94 -1.18
CA PRO A 102 -12.51 -8.34 -0.75
C PRO A 102 -12.77 -9.33 -1.90
N CYS A 103 -12.64 -8.89 -3.14
CA CYS A 103 -13.04 -9.61 -4.36
C CYS A 103 -12.23 -9.16 -5.57
N ASN A 104 -12.34 -9.88 -6.69
CA ASN A 104 -11.84 -9.40 -7.97
C ASN A 104 -12.59 -8.13 -8.42
N VAL A 105 -13.93 -8.20 -8.45
CA VAL A 105 -14.82 -7.06 -8.68
C VAL A 105 -16.15 -7.29 -7.98
N CYS A 106 -16.57 -6.38 -7.14
CA CYS A 106 -17.86 -6.36 -6.43
C CYS A 106 -18.11 -4.94 -5.90
N GLU A 107 -19.36 -4.64 -5.60
CA GLU A 107 -19.66 -3.52 -4.71
C GLU A 107 -19.04 -3.80 -3.34
N VAL A 108 -18.51 -2.78 -2.72
CA VAL A 108 -17.78 -2.89 -1.47
C VAL A 108 -18.56 -2.25 -0.33
N GLU A 109 -18.47 -2.89 0.84
CA GLU A 109 -18.96 -2.36 2.09
C GLU A 109 -17.95 -1.35 2.66
N GLU A 110 -18.36 -0.66 3.70
CA GLU A 110 -17.58 0.28 4.50
C GLU A 110 -16.11 -0.11 4.61
N TYR A 111 -15.14 0.63 4.54
CA TYR A 111 -13.69 0.42 4.59
C TYR A 111 -13.06 -0.31 3.42
N PHE A 112 -13.72 -1.23 2.73
CA PHE A 112 -13.11 -1.93 1.61
C PHE A 112 -12.96 -1.03 0.37
N GLY A 113 -11.89 -1.25 -0.38
CA GLY A 113 -11.61 -0.47 -1.58
C GLY A 113 -11.21 0.97 -1.27
N THR A 114 -10.41 1.18 -0.20
CA THR A 114 -10.07 2.50 0.33
C THR A 114 -8.60 2.65 0.66
N LEU A 115 -8.15 3.90 0.71
CA LEU A 115 -7.01 4.32 1.52
C LEU A 115 -7.53 5.03 2.77
N MET A 116 -6.90 4.75 3.88
CA MET A 116 -7.29 5.24 5.20
C MET A 116 -6.11 5.86 5.93
N LYS A 117 -6.41 6.70 6.90
CA LYS A 117 -5.44 7.15 7.90
C LYS A 117 -6.06 7.19 9.28
N MET A 118 -5.22 7.18 10.33
CA MET A 118 -5.60 7.35 11.73
C MET A 118 -4.45 7.97 12.54
N ASN A 119 -4.73 8.42 13.75
CA ASN A 119 -3.70 8.89 14.67
C ASN A 119 -2.78 7.74 15.13
N LEU A 120 -1.62 8.08 15.68
CA LEU A 120 -0.64 7.10 16.19
C LEU A 120 -1.17 6.25 17.37
N ASP A 121 -2.19 6.74 18.08
CA ASP A 121 -2.89 6.03 19.15
C ASP A 121 -4.05 5.13 18.66
N GLY A 122 -4.34 5.14 17.35
CA GLY A 122 -5.41 4.35 16.72
C GLY A 122 -6.77 5.05 16.64
N GLU A 123 -6.89 6.22 17.20
CA GLU A 123 -8.12 7.02 17.15
C GLU A 123 -8.22 7.83 15.84
N GLY A 124 -9.38 8.40 15.57
CA GLY A 124 -9.58 9.31 14.44
C GLY A 124 -9.40 8.65 13.07
N MET A 125 -9.80 7.38 12.94
CA MET A 125 -9.74 6.65 11.67
C MET A 125 -10.67 7.28 10.62
N GLU A 126 -10.13 7.62 9.45
CA GLU A 126 -10.86 8.25 8.36
C GLU A 126 -10.52 7.65 7.00
N ILE A 127 -11.49 7.58 6.10
CA ILE A 127 -11.30 7.22 4.69
C ILE A 127 -10.82 8.47 3.95
N ILE A 128 -9.68 8.40 3.29
CA ILE A 128 -9.12 9.50 2.51
C ILE A 128 -9.28 9.32 1.01
N ALA A 129 -9.38 8.07 0.53
CA ALA A 129 -9.68 7.75 -0.86
C ALA A 129 -10.61 6.54 -0.94
N GLN A 130 -11.50 6.54 -1.93
CA GLN A 130 -12.47 5.47 -2.19
C GLN A 130 -12.35 4.97 -3.62
N GLY A 131 -12.95 3.81 -3.90
CA GLY A 131 -12.93 3.25 -5.26
C GLY A 131 -11.54 2.81 -5.70
N VAL A 132 -10.74 2.34 -4.77
CA VAL A 132 -9.40 1.82 -4.95
C VAL A 132 -9.43 0.31 -4.78
N ARG A 133 -9.07 -0.46 -5.82
CA ARG A 133 -9.23 -1.91 -5.77
C ARG A 133 -8.20 -2.60 -4.86
N ASN A 134 -6.93 -2.36 -5.09
CA ASN A 134 -5.84 -3.03 -4.36
C ASN A 134 -4.54 -2.22 -4.44
N THR A 135 -4.40 -1.27 -3.56
CA THR A 135 -3.14 -0.55 -3.35
C THR A 135 -2.16 -1.43 -2.57
N VAL A 136 -0.94 -1.57 -3.07
CA VAL A 136 0.14 -2.32 -2.41
C VAL A 136 1.29 -1.40 -1.99
N GLY A 137 1.39 -0.22 -2.57
CA GLY A 137 2.41 0.75 -2.18
C GLY A 137 1.98 2.19 -2.43
N PHE A 138 2.45 3.06 -1.57
CA PHE A 138 2.25 4.50 -1.70
C PHE A 138 3.42 5.25 -1.08
N ASP A 139 3.58 6.50 -1.45
CA ASP A 139 4.58 7.40 -0.89
C ASP A 139 4.14 8.85 -0.99
N PHE A 140 4.74 9.71 -0.20
CA PHE A 140 4.46 11.14 -0.20
C PHE A 140 5.48 11.87 -1.08
N HIS A 141 4.97 12.72 -1.98
CA HIS A 141 5.84 13.55 -2.82
C HIS A 141 6.72 14.45 -1.95
N PRO A 142 8.05 14.44 -2.11
CA PRO A 142 8.98 15.03 -1.15
C PRO A 142 8.90 16.56 -1.00
N ILE A 143 8.28 17.25 -1.96
CA ILE A 143 8.13 18.71 -1.94
C ILE A 143 6.71 19.14 -1.60
N SER A 144 5.69 18.54 -2.28
CA SER A 144 4.30 18.95 -2.09
C SER A 144 3.60 18.23 -0.94
N GLY A 145 4.13 17.07 -0.47
CA GLY A 145 3.49 16.23 0.54
C GLY A 145 2.27 15.46 0.02
N GLU A 146 1.94 15.55 -1.26
CA GLU A 146 0.82 14.82 -1.86
C GLU A 146 1.04 13.31 -1.80
N LEU A 147 0.00 12.57 -1.49
CA LEU A 147 0.02 11.11 -1.46
C LEU A 147 -0.13 10.55 -2.88
N TRP A 148 0.84 9.72 -3.29
CA TRP A 148 0.80 8.97 -4.54
C TRP A 148 0.75 7.49 -4.24
N PHE A 149 -0.05 6.71 -4.98
CA PHE A 149 -0.25 5.30 -4.72
C PHE A 149 -0.44 4.47 -6.00
N THR A 150 -0.08 3.19 -5.91
CA THR A 150 -0.35 2.21 -6.97
C THR A 150 -1.73 1.60 -6.77
N ASP A 151 -2.42 1.25 -7.86
CA ASP A 151 -3.62 0.41 -7.81
C ASP A 151 -3.59 -0.70 -8.86
N ASN A 152 -3.91 -1.91 -8.42
CA ASN A 152 -3.97 -3.09 -9.27
C ASN A 152 -5.35 -3.20 -9.91
N GLY A 153 -5.42 -3.12 -11.23
CA GLY A 153 -6.64 -3.29 -12.03
C GLY A 153 -7.28 -4.67 -11.83
N ARG A 154 -8.59 -4.77 -12.11
CA ARG A 154 -9.31 -6.06 -11.99
C ARG A 154 -8.80 -7.08 -13.00
N ASP A 155 -8.98 -8.36 -12.65
CA ASP A 155 -8.67 -9.48 -13.53
C ASP A 155 -9.86 -9.86 -14.44
N MET A 156 -9.59 -10.69 -15.46
CA MET A 156 -10.60 -11.37 -16.31
C MET A 156 -11.40 -10.44 -17.23
N LEU A 157 -10.76 -9.39 -17.78
CA LEU A 157 -11.30 -8.61 -18.91
C LEU A 157 -10.45 -8.78 -20.19
N GLY A 158 -9.60 -9.81 -20.25
CA GLY A 158 -8.67 -10.04 -21.35
C GLY A 158 -7.25 -9.58 -21.02
N ASP A 159 -6.37 -9.63 -22.03
CA ASP A 159 -4.94 -9.40 -21.86
C ASP A 159 -4.57 -7.92 -21.69
N ASP A 160 -5.30 -7.03 -22.34
CA ASP A 160 -4.85 -5.64 -22.54
C ASP A 160 -5.64 -4.61 -21.72
N ILE A 161 -6.68 -5.02 -20.99
CA ILE A 161 -7.51 -4.17 -20.14
C ILE A 161 -7.92 -4.88 -18.84
N PRO A 162 -8.21 -4.09 -17.77
CA PRO A 162 -7.86 -2.67 -17.63
C PRO A 162 -6.38 -2.51 -17.30
N ALA A 163 -5.86 -1.31 -17.53
CA ALA A 163 -4.54 -0.93 -17.05
C ALA A 163 -4.53 -0.94 -15.51
N CYS A 164 -3.37 -1.26 -14.92
CA CYS A 164 -3.05 -0.88 -13.57
C CYS A 164 -2.69 0.61 -13.51
N GLU A 165 -2.64 1.20 -12.32
CA GLU A 165 -2.66 2.64 -12.16
C GLU A 165 -1.59 3.16 -11.20
N ILE A 166 -1.11 4.38 -11.47
CA ILE A 166 -0.54 5.27 -10.46
C ILE A 166 -1.51 6.42 -10.29
N ASN A 167 -1.93 6.62 -9.06
CA ASN A 167 -2.89 7.62 -8.64
C ASN A 167 -2.25 8.67 -7.74
N ARG A 168 -2.86 9.85 -7.66
CA ARG A 168 -2.50 10.95 -6.77
C ARG A 168 -3.74 11.43 -6.03
N LEU A 169 -3.64 11.52 -4.72
CA LEU A 169 -4.68 12.09 -3.88
C LEU A 169 -4.48 13.61 -3.78
N GLU A 170 -5.43 14.38 -4.29
CA GLU A 170 -5.42 15.85 -4.26
C GLU A 170 -6.18 16.39 -3.04
N PHE A 171 -7.25 15.70 -2.63
CA PHE A 171 -8.04 16.01 -1.43
C PHE A 171 -8.71 14.76 -0.87
N ASN A 172 -8.99 14.74 0.41
CA ASN A 172 -9.66 13.61 1.06
C ASN A 172 -11.07 13.39 0.49
N GLY A 173 -11.43 12.12 0.30
CA GLY A 173 -12.75 11.71 -0.18
C GLY A 173 -12.85 11.55 -1.70
N GLN A 174 -11.73 11.70 -2.46
CA GLN A 174 -11.73 11.37 -3.90
C GLN A 174 -12.10 9.90 -4.13
N HIS A 175 -12.86 9.65 -5.20
CA HIS A 175 -13.27 8.32 -5.64
C HIS A 175 -12.60 7.95 -6.96
N PHE A 176 -11.80 6.88 -6.97
CA PHE A 176 -10.96 6.46 -8.10
C PHE A 176 -11.62 5.44 -9.05
N GLY A 177 -12.91 5.17 -8.88
CA GLY A 177 -13.76 4.51 -9.87
C GLY A 177 -14.17 3.07 -9.54
N PHE A 178 -13.36 2.25 -8.87
CA PHE A 178 -13.71 0.86 -8.58
C PHE A 178 -14.99 0.76 -7.72
N PRO A 179 -15.94 -0.14 -8.02
CA PRO A 179 -15.91 -1.18 -9.07
C PRO A 179 -16.51 -0.72 -10.42
N TYR A 180 -16.91 0.51 -10.56
CA TYR A 180 -17.75 1.03 -11.67
C TYR A 180 -16.94 1.41 -12.91
N ILE A 181 -15.85 2.15 -12.70
CA ILE A 181 -14.96 2.66 -13.75
C ILE A 181 -13.54 2.20 -13.44
N HIS A 182 -12.85 1.66 -14.45
CA HIS A 182 -11.45 1.25 -14.39
C HIS A 182 -10.60 2.20 -15.21
N GLN A 183 -9.34 2.34 -14.85
CA GLN A 183 -8.34 3.17 -15.56
C GLN A 183 -8.83 4.60 -15.93
N GLY A 184 -9.84 5.11 -15.21
CA GLY A 184 -10.42 6.44 -15.38
C GLY A 184 -11.40 6.61 -16.53
N ASP A 185 -11.49 5.66 -17.47
CA ASP A 185 -12.34 5.81 -18.67
C ASP A 185 -13.04 4.53 -19.16
N LEU A 186 -12.80 3.39 -18.53
CA LEU A 186 -13.35 2.09 -18.91
C LEU A 186 -14.47 1.66 -17.95
N PRO A 187 -15.76 1.74 -18.34
CA PRO A 187 -16.85 1.21 -17.53
C PRO A 187 -16.74 -0.31 -17.33
N ASP A 188 -16.96 -0.77 -16.10
CA ASP A 188 -17.05 -2.20 -15.82
C ASP A 188 -18.24 -2.82 -16.56
N PRO A 189 -18.10 -3.97 -17.23
CA PRO A 189 -19.21 -4.61 -17.95
C PRO A 189 -20.40 -4.97 -17.08
N ARG A 190 -20.18 -5.20 -15.78
CA ARG A 190 -21.22 -5.62 -14.83
C ARG A 190 -21.72 -4.47 -13.96
N PHE A 191 -20.83 -3.58 -13.54
CA PHE A 191 -21.13 -2.54 -12.55
C PHE A 191 -21.13 -1.11 -13.13
N GLY A 192 -20.58 -0.92 -14.34
CA GLY A 192 -20.39 0.40 -14.92
C GLY A 192 -21.65 1.07 -15.51
N SER A 193 -22.76 0.33 -15.63
CA SER A 193 -24.00 0.89 -16.19
C SER A 193 -24.53 2.03 -15.32
N GLY A 194 -24.78 3.19 -15.92
CA GLY A 194 -25.26 4.39 -15.23
C GLY A 194 -24.17 5.22 -14.55
N HIS A 195 -22.91 4.80 -14.60
CA HIS A 195 -21.76 5.51 -14.04
C HIS A 195 -21.00 6.26 -15.13
N ASN A 196 -20.91 7.59 -14.99
CA ASN A 196 -20.14 8.42 -15.93
C ASN A 196 -18.68 8.52 -15.43
N PRO A 197 -17.67 8.19 -16.29
CA PRO A 197 -16.26 8.34 -15.92
C PRO A 197 -15.87 9.69 -15.35
N SER A 198 -16.50 10.78 -15.82
CA SER A 198 -16.23 12.14 -15.33
C SER A 198 -16.56 12.39 -13.85
N ASN A 199 -17.32 11.49 -13.21
CA ASN A 199 -17.63 11.57 -11.78
C ASN A 199 -16.54 10.98 -10.89
N TYR A 200 -15.49 10.42 -11.50
CA TYR A 200 -14.40 9.71 -10.80
C TYR A 200 -13.05 10.34 -11.12
N THR A 201 -12.12 10.20 -10.21
CA THR A 201 -10.75 10.65 -10.40
C THR A 201 -10.01 9.70 -11.34
N ALA A 202 -9.51 10.22 -12.45
CA ALA A 202 -8.69 9.45 -13.36
C ALA A 202 -7.26 9.27 -12.82
N PRO A 203 -6.57 8.17 -13.14
CA PRO A 203 -5.18 7.97 -12.75
C PRO A 203 -4.25 9.00 -13.39
N VAL A 204 -3.17 9.34 -12.69
CA VAL A 204 -2.09 10.18 -13.24
C VAL A 204 -1.34 9.44 -14.34
N LEU A 205 -1.18 8.11 -14.18
CA LEU A 205 -0.52 7.26 -15.16
C LEU A 205 -1.22 5.91 -15.26
N LYS A 206 -1.62 5.55 -16.48
CA LYS A 206 -2.05 4.18 -16.82
C LYS A 206 -0.79 3.34 -17.08
N LEU A 207 -0.63 2.29 -16.32
CA LEU A 207 0.40 1.28 -16.51
C LEU A 207 -0.08 0.21 -17.50
N GLY A 208 0.73 -0.77 -17.81
CA GLY A 208 0.27 -1.93 -18.57
C GLY A 208 -0.82 -2.71 -17.80
N ALA A 209 -1.69 -3.41 -18.55
CA ALA A 209 -2.64 -4.33 -17.93
C ALA A 209 -1.91 -5.49 -17.24
N HIS A 210 -2.38 -5.86 -16.06
CA HIS A 210 -1.87 -6.99 -15.27
C HIS A 210 -0.39 -6.90 -14.84
N VAL A 211 0.24 -5.72 -14.89
CA VAL A 211 1.64 -5.56 -14.45
C VAL A 211 1.83 -5.73 -12.95
N ALA A 212 0.73 -5.69 -12.19
CA ALA A 212 0.69 -5.84 -10.74
C ALA A 212 1.68 -4.88 -10.02
N PRO A 213 1.43 -3.56 -10.05
CA PRO A 213 2.28 -2.61 -9.37
C PRO A 213 2.24 -2.85 -7.85
N LEU A 214 3.41 -2.88 -7.23
CA LEU A 214 3.59 -3.11 -5.81
C LEU A 214 4.04 -1.83 -5.10
N GLY A 215 5.27 -1.82 -4.59
CA GLY A 215 5.84 -0.65 -3.92
C GLY A 215 6.02 0.53 -4.85
N LEU A 216 5.83 1.72 -4.28
CA LEU A 216 6.10 3.00 -4.94
C LEU A 216 6.94 3.84 -3.98
N THR A 217 7.93 4.56 -4.51
CA THR A 217 8.73 5.50 -3.72
C THR A 217 9.25 6.64 -4.56
N PHE A 218 9.38 7.81 -3.96
CA PHE A 218 10.08 8.95 -4.56
C PHE A 218 11.57 8.92 -4.22
N SER A 219 12.40 9.34 -5.17
CA SER A 219 13.82 9.58 -4.88
C SER A 219 13.98 10.73 -3.88
N ARG A 220 14.81 10.52 -2.87
CA ARG A 220 15.13 11.49 -1.83
C ARG A 220 16.63 11.60 -1.62
N GLY A 221 17.08 12.79 -1.28
CA GLY A 221 18.49 13.05 -0.97
C GLY A 221 19.43 13.01 -2.17
N ASN A 222 20.72 12.93 -1.91
CA ASN A 222 21.80 13.11 -2.90
C ASN A 222 22.41 11.80 -3.41
N ARG A 223 21.82 10.64 -3.10
CA ARG A 223 22.37 9.33 -3.49
C ARG A 223 22.10 8.95 -4.94
N MET A 224 21.10 9.59 -5.55
CA MET A 224 20.76 9.38 -6.95
C MET A 224 21.33 10.52 -7.81
N PRO A 225 21.72 10.27 -9.07
CA PRO A 225 22.07 11.34 -10.01
C PRO A 225 20.96 12.39 -10.09
N SER A 226 21.32 13.65 -10.29
CA SER A 226 20.38 14.79 -10.29
C SER A 226 19.21 14.65 -11.29
N ARG A 227 19.42 13.92 -12.40
CA ARG A 227 18.34 13.60 -13.37
C ARG A 227 17.18 12.79 -12.78
N PHE A 228 17.38 12.15 -11.63
CA PHE A 228 16.35 11.39 -10.90
C PHE A 228 15.84 12.15 -9.66
N GLY A 229 16.15 13.43 -9.52
CA GLY A 229 15.60 14.25 -8.45
C GLY A 229 14.07 14.32 -8.55
N ASN A 230 13.39 14.03 -7.44
CA ASN A 230 11.90 13.98 -7.34
C ASN A 230 11.24 12.99 -8.32
N THR A 231 11.96 11.99 -8.78
CA THR A 231 11.42 10.93 -9.64
C THR A 231 10.71 9.88 -8.80
N VAL A 232 9.55 9.42 -9.26
CA VAL A 232 8.85 8.28 -8.67
C VAL A 232 9.34 6.99 -9.30
N PHE A 233 9.58 5.98 -8.47
CA PHE A 233 9.90 4.62 -8.86
C PHE A 233 8.80 3.69 -8.35
N TRP A 234 8.40 2.71 -9.15
CA TRP A 234 7.49 1.65 -8.74
C TRP A 234 8.00 0.31 -9.21
N ALA A 235 7.62 -0.75 -8.50
CA ALA A 235 7.97 -2.12 -8.84
C ALA A 235 6.75 -2.83 -9.44
N GLU A 236 6.94 -3.56 -10.53
CA GLU A 236 5.91 -4.39 -11.16
C GLU A 236 6.21 -5.87 -10.91
N HIS A 237 5.34 -6.54 -10.11
CA HIS A 237 5.44 -7.99 -9.86
C HIS A 237 5.29 -8.80 -11.14
N GLY A 238 4.45 -8.32 -12.07
CA GLY A 238 4.18 -8.97 -13.34
C GLY A 238 2.90 -9.80 -13.37
N SER A 239 2.48 -10.10 -14.60
CA SER A 239 1.18 -10.71 -14.89
C SER A 239 1.15 -12.21 -14.60
N TRP A 240 0.02 -12.69 -14.05
CA TRP A 240 -0.28 -14.11 -13.91
C TRP A 240 -1.41 -14.57 -14.85
N ASN A 241 -2.35 -13.70 -15.21
CA ASN A 241 -3.56 -13.98 -15.98
C ASN A 241 -3.53 -13.34 -17.39
N ARG A 242 -2.38 -13.35 -18.02
CA ARG A 242 -2.17 -12.82 -19.38
C ARG A 242 -1.52 -13.88 -20.27
N SER A 243 -1.92 -13.97 -21.55
CA SER A 243 -1.37 -14.94 -22.50
C SER A 243 0.12 -14.71 -22.76
N GLN A 244 0.55 -13.43 -22.81
CA GLN A 244 1.96 -13.05 -22.84
C GLN A 244 2.31 -12.25 -21.58
N LYS A 245 3.37 -12.67 -20.90
CA LYS A 245 3.81 -12.03 -19.65
C LYS A 245 4.16 -10.56 -19.86
N ASN A 246 3.81 -9.73 -18.87
CA ASN A 246 4.08 -8.30 -18.82
C ASN A 246 4.46 -7.86 -17.40
N GLY A 247 5.22 -6.76 -17.26
CA GLY A 247 5.74 -6.32 -15.97
C GLY A 247 7.08 -6.97 -15.62
N TYR A 248 7.30 -7.34 -14.35
CA TYR A 248 8.55 -7.93 -13.82
C TYR A 248 9.73 -6.93 -13.85
N ARG A 249 9.53 -5.70 -13.47
CA ARG A 249 10.52 -4.64 -13.52
C ARG A 249 10.32 -3.58 -12.42
#